data_6b5d6b4e25ab331842c9ea7f78f79170
#
_entry.id   6b5d6b4e25ab331842c9ea7f78f79170
#
_cell.length_a   1.000
_cell.length_b   1.000
_cell.length_c   1.000
_cell.angle_alpha   90.00
_cell.angle_beta   90.00
_cell.angle_gamma   90.00
#
_symmetry.space_group_name_H-M   'P 1'
#
loop_
_entity.id
_entity.type
_entity.pdbx_description
1 polymer ?
#
loop_
_entity_poly.entity_id
_entity_poly.type
_entity_poly.pdbx_seq_one_letter_code
_entity_poly.pdbx_strand_id
1 'polypeptide(L)'
;MTRRFDGQVAIVTAGGSGIGAATARRFAAEGAAVVVADLSGTRAEAVASSITTSGARAAAIKMDASDPEAMQRTVRLALDTFGRLDVMMNNAGVAEPAPLHEITLESWNRVIAVTLTSVFLGMKYCLPIMRGRGKGVVVNTASISGTAGDYGLSSYNAAKAGVINLTRSAAIENAQHNIRINCVCPGFIDTRATQILGRDRADELRRVYAAAHPIGRVGEADEIASTVLFLASDEASFITGAAIVADGGLTAHTGLPHFGKPTP
;
A
#
# COMPACT_ATOMS: atom_id res chain seq x y z
N MET A 1 -7.00 10.66 23.42
CA MET A 1 -6.16 10.85 22.20
C MET A 1 -7.04 11.48 21.14
N THR A 2 -6.60 12.55 20.50
CA THR A 2 -7.31 13.19 19.39
C THR A 2 -7.36 12.21 18.21
N ARG A 3 -8.55 11.94 17.67
CA ARG A 3 -8.74 11.09 16.50
C ARG A 3 -8.33 11.89 15.24
N ARG A 4 -7.18 11.57 14.65
CA ARG A 4 -6.60 12.32 13.51
C ARG A 4 -7.48 12.35 12.25
N PHE A 5 -8.37 11.37 12.09
CA PHE A 5 -9.22 11.19 10.90
C PHE A 5 -10.71 11.28 11.22
N ASP A 6 -11.09 11.95 12.31
CA ASP A 6 -12.49 12.08 12.68
C ASP A 6 -13.31 12.76 11.57
N GLY A 7 -14.44 12.15 11.20
CA GLY A 7 -15.29 12.61 10.10
C GLY A 7 -14.71 12.45 8.68
N GLN A 8 -13.54 11.87 8.50
CA GLN A 8 -12.95 11.56 7.20
C GLN A 8 -13.39 10.19 6.68
N VAL A 9 -13.22 9.98 5.37
CA VAL A 9 -13.50 8.71 4.69
C VAL A 9 -12.26 8.25 3.94
N ALA A 10 -11.84 7.01 4.21
CA ALA A 10 -10.71 6.37 3.55
C ALA A 10 -11.17 5.16 2.71
N ILE A 11 -10.60 5.00 1.52
CA ILE A 11 -10.65 3.75 0.74
C ILE A 11 -9.29 3.05 0.90
N VAL A 12 -9.32 1.74 1.18
CA VAL A 12 -8.12 0.91 1.24
C VAL A 12 -8.28 -0.27 0.28
N THR A 13 -7.46 -0.32 -0.78
CA THR A 13 -7.46 -1.44 -1.74
C THR A 13 -6.58 -2.59 -1.21
N ALA A 14 -6.90 -3.84 -1.57
CA ALA A 14 -6.37 -5.04 -0.95
C ALA A 14 -6.45 -4.96 0.59
N GLY A 15 -7.57 -4.43 1.09
CA GLY A 15 -7.83 -4.14 2.51
C GLY A 15 -8.19 -5.36 3.35
N GLY A 16 -8.33 -6.54 2.73
CA GLY A 16 -8.75 -7.77 3.41
C GLY A 16 -7.63 -8.54 4.11
N SER A 17 -6.36 -8.14 3.98
CA SER A 17 -5.23 -8.81 4.63
C SER A 17 -3.99 -7.92 4.75
N GLY A 18 -3.00 -8.36 5.53
CA GLY A 18 -1.67 -7.75 5.64
C GLY A 18 -1.71 -6.24 5.89
N ILE A 19 -0.88 -5.49 5.16
CA ILE A 19 -0.75 -4.03 5.30
C ILE A 19 -2.09 -3.32 5.12
N GLY A 20 -2.89 -3.73 4.11
CA GLY A 20 -4.19 -3.11 3.85
C GLY A 20 -5.15 -3.28 5.02
N ALA A 21 -5.27 -4.48 5.59
CA ALA A 21 -6.14 -4.74 6.73
C ALA A 21 -5.70 -4.00 8.00
N ALA A 22 -4.39 -3.96 8.27
CA ALA A 22 -3.82 -3.19 9.37
C ALA A 22 -4.13 -1.70 9.21
N THR A 23 -3.91 -1.15 8.03
CA THR A 23 -4.20 0.25 7.72
C THR A 23 -5.69 0.59 7.85
N ALA A 24 -6.58 -0.28 7.33
CA ALA A 24 -8.03 -0.08 7.43
C ALA A 24 -8.50 0.00 8.89
N ARG A 25 -8.03 -0.95 9.73
CA ARG A 25 -8.36 -0.94 11.17
C ARG A 25 -7.82 0.30 11.88
N ARG A 26 -6.60 0.73 11.57
CA ARG A 26 -6.00 1.92 12.19
C ARG A 26 -6.69 3.21 11.77
N PHE A 27 -7.04 3.38 10.49
CA PHE A 27 -7.86 4.52 10.06
C PHE A 27 -9.17 4.57 10.85
N ALA A 28 -9.85 3.44 10.98
CA ALA A 28 -11.10 3.34 11.73
C ALA A 28 -10.93 3.66 13.23
N ALA A 29 -9.89 3.14 13.87
CA ALA A 29 -9.56 3.42 15.27
C ALA A 29 -9.29 4.91 15.53
N GLU A 30 -8.79 5.62 14.50
CA GLU A 30 -8.55 7.06 14.56
C GLU A 30 -9.69 7.92 13.98
N GLY A 31 -10.88 7.33 13.80
CA GLY A 31 -12.13 8.05 13.55
C GLY A 31 -12.59 8.09 12.09
N ALA A 32 -11.83 7.56 11.13
CA ALA A 32 -12.28 7.48 9.76
C ALA A 32 -13.42 6.47 9.57
N ALA A 33 -14.32 6.74 8.62
CA ALA A 33 -15.10 5.69 7.98
C ALA A 33 -14.25 5.04 6.87
N VAL A 34 -14.31 3.71 6.74
CA VAL A 34 -13.39 2.99 5.84
C VAL A 34 -14.15 2.12 4.85
N VAL A 35 -13.85 2.28 3.56
CA VAL A 35 -14.21 1.30 2.53
C VAL A 35 -13.07 0.30 2.39
N VAL A 36 -13.33 -0.94 2.75
CA VAL A 36 -12.41 -2.07 2.64
C VAL A 36 -12.66 -2.77 1.31
N ALA A 37 -11.78 -2.58 0.34
CA ALA A 37 -11.88 -3.19 -0.99
C ALA A 37 -10.84 -4.29 -1.15
N ASP A 38 -11.27 -5.50 -1.53
CA ASP A 38 -10.38 -6.66 -1.73
C ASP A 38 -10.91 -7.57 -2.84
N LEU A 39 -10.01 -8.28 -3.52
CA LEU A 39 -10.38 -9.29 -4.51
C LEU A 39 -11.24 -10.42 -3.88
N SER A 40 -11.03 -10.72 -2.60
CA SER A 40 -11.87 -11.63 -1.82
C SER A 40 -12.91 -10.83 -1.03
N GLY A 41 -14.17 -10.89 -1.45
CA GLY A 41 -15.29 -10.30 -0.72
C GLY A 41 -15.33 -10.74 0.74
N THR A 42 -15.15 -12.04 1.00
CA THR A 42 -15.16 -12.59 2.37
C THR A 42 -14.07 -11.96 3.26
N ARG A 43 -12.87 -11.73 2.74
CA ARG A 43 -11.81 -11.04 3.53
C ARG A 43 -12.15 -9.57 3.76
N ALA A 44 -12.66 -8.88 2.75
CA ALA A 44 -13.10 -7.49 2.91
C ALA A 44 -14.20 -7.37 3.97
N GLU A 45 -15.21 -8.24 3.92
CA GLU A 45 -16.30 -8.31 4.89
C GLU A 45 -15.80 -8.62 6.30
N ALA A 46 -14.88 -9.57 6.47
CA ALA A 46 -14.32 -9.91 7.78
C ALA A 46 -13.61 -8.71 8.43
N VAL A 47 -12.83 -7.93 7.64
CA VAL A 47 -12.17 -6.72 8.14
C VAL A 47 -13.18 -5.62 8.44
N ALA A 48 -14.14 -5.36 7.55
CA ALA A 48 -15.18 -4.35 7.78
C ALA A 48 -16.03 -4.69 9.00
N SER A 49 -16.41 -5.97 9.17
CA SER A 49 -17.16 -6.43 10.37
C SER A 49 -16.36 -6.25 11.65
N SER A 50 -15.05 -6.54 11.64
CA SER A 50 -14.20 -6.30 12.82
C SER A 50 -14.14 -4.81 13.20
N ILE A 51 -14.16 -3.92 12.20
CA ILE A 51 -14.20 -2.47 12.40
C ILE A 51 -15.55 -2.03 12.97
N THR A 52 -16.66 -2.51 12.40
CA THR A 52 -18.01 -2.12 12.88
C THR A 52 -18.32 -2.67 14.26
N THR A 53 -17.85 -3.86 14.59
CA THR A 53 -17.95 -4.45 15.94
C THR A 53 -17.20 -3.59 16.98
N SER A 54 -16.13 -2.90 16.61
CA SER A 54 -15.43 -1.95 17.49
C SER A 54 -16.13 -0.59 17.64
N GLY A 55 -17.31 -0.40 17.02
CA GLY A 55 -18.09 0.84 17.05
C GLY A 55 -17.69 1.89 16.00
N ALA A 56 -16.76 1.57 15.10
CA ALA A 56 -16.37 2.43 13.98
C ALA A 56 -17.22 2.15 12.72
N ARG A 57 -17.06 2.95 11.67
CA ARG A 57 -17.83 2.84 10.44
C ARG A 57 -16.99 2.19 9.34
N ALA A 58 -17.51 1.12 8.72
CA ALA A 58 -16.87 0.52 7.56
C ALA A 58 -17.90 -0.05 6.58
N ALA A 59 -17.50 -0.15 5.32
CA ALA A 59 -18.21 -0.88 4.26
C ALA A 59 -17.20 -1.77 3.54
N ALA A 60 -17.66 -2.92 3.05
CA ALA A 60 -16.84 -3.86 2.29
C ALA A 60 -17.28 -3.91 0.83
N ILE A 61 -16.32 -4.13 -0.06
CA ILE A 61 -16.61 -4.41 -1.48
C ILE A 61 -15.62 -5.43 -2.05
N LYS A 62 -16.16 -6.43 -2.76
CA LYS A 62 -15.34 -7.29 -3.61
C LYS A 62 -14.91 -6.52 -4.85
N MET A 63 -13.60 -6.39 -5.09
CA MET A 63 -13.06 -5.53 -6.15
C MET A 63 -11.73 -6.09 -6.68
N ASP A 64 -11.68 -6.33 -7.99
CA ASP A 64 -10.40 -6.46 -8.69
C ASP A 64 -9.85 -5.05 -8.93
N ALA A 65 -8.67 -4.78 -8.37
CA ALA A 65 -8.06 -3.44 -8.47
C ALA A 65 -7.60 -3.08 -9.90
N SER A 66 -7.42 -4.07 -10.76
CA SER A 66 -7.06 -3.87 -12.18
C SER A 66 -8.27 -3.61 -13.09
N ASP A 67 -9.49 -3.79 -12.57
CA ASP A 67 -10.74 -3.51 -13.30
C ASP A 67 -11.17 -2.03 -13.10
N PRO A 68 -11.21 -1.22 -14.19
CA PRO A 68 -11.61 0.18 -14.10
C PRO A 68 -13.02 0.39 -13.54
N GLU A 69 -13.97 -0.46 -13.92
CA GLU A 69 -15.35 -0.32 -13.46
C GLU A 69 -15.48 -0.69 -11.97
N ALA A 70 -14.77 -1.73 -11.53
CA ALA A 70 -14.76 -2.10 -10.12
C ALA A 70 -14.14 -1.00 -9.24
N MET A 71 -13.06 -0.36 -9.70
CA MET A 71 -12.46 0.78 -9.01
C MET A 71 -13.44 1.97 -8.95
N GLN A 72 -14.14 2.27 -10.05
CA GLN A 72 -15.14 3.33 -10.08
C GLN A 72 -16.30 3.04 -9.13
N ARG A 73 -16.81 1.79 -9.10
CA ARG A 73 -17.84 1.37 -8.14
C ARG A 73 -17.36 1.52 -6.70
N THR A 74 -16.11 1.23 -6.43
CA THR A 74 -15.53 1.39 -5.08
C THR A 74 -15.49 2.85 -4.62
N VAL A 75 -15.10 3.76 -5.49
CA VAL A 75 -15.13 5.21 -5.19
C VAL A 75 -16.57 5.67 -4.99
N ARG A 76 -17.51 5.22 -5.83
CA ARG A 76 -18.92 5.55 -5.68
C ARG A 76 -19.49 5.05 -4.36
N LEU A 77 -19.15 3.83 -3.94
CA LEU A 77 -19.59 3.28 -2.65
C LEU A 77 -19.20 4.20 -1.48
N ALA A 78 -17.98 4.77 -1.50
CA ALA A 78 -17.56 5.71 -0.46
C ALA A 78 -18.44 6.98 -0.43
N LEU A 79 -18.79 7.51 -1.61
CA LEU A 79 -19.64 8.68 -1.73
C LEU A 79 -21.08 8.39 -1.31
N ASP A 80 -21.66 7.29 -1.78
CA ASP A 80 -23.05 6.91 -1.52
C ASP A 80 -23.28 6.56 -0.06
N THR A 81 -22.27 5.89 0.60
CA THR A 81 -22.41 5.42 1.97
C THR A 81 -22.00 6.48 3.01
N PHE A 82 -20.97 7.27 2.71
CA PHE A 82 -20.35 8.16 3.68
C PHE A 82 -20.35 9.65 3.25
N GLY A 83 -20.81 9.95 2.03
CA GLY A 83 -20.97 11.30 1.51
C GLY A 83 -19.69 12.00 1.05
N ARG A 84 -18.51 11.37 1.18
CA ARG A 84 -17.21 11.99 0.90
C ARG A 84 -16.09 10.98 0.65
N LEU A 85 -14.97 11.45 0.13
CA LEU A 85 -13.71 10.72 0.05
C LEU A 85 -12.55 11.67 0.37
N ASP A 86 -11.75 11.33 1.37
CA ASP A 86 -10.63 12.15 1.85
C ASP A 86 -9.27 11.48 1.63
N VAL A 87 -9.23 10.15 1.80
CA VAL A 87 -7.99 9.37 1.69
C VAL A 87 -8.18 8.21 0.73
N MET A 88 -7.27 8.07 -0.23
CA MET A 88 -7.15 6.89 -1.09
C MET A 88 -5.84 6.17 -0.80
N MET A 89 -5.91 4.92 -0.30
CA MET A 89 -4.76 4.05 -0.17
C MET A 89 -4.76 2.99 -1.28
N ASN A 90 -3.86 3.16 -2.24
CA ASN A 90 -3.62 2.20 -3.30
C ASN A 90 -2.59 1.17 -2.81
N ASN A 91 -3.06 0.02 -2.33
CA ASN A 91 -2.21 -1.00 -1.71
C ASN A 91 -2.20 -2.34 -2.46
N ALA A 92 -3.04 -2.52 -3.47
CA ALA A 92 -3.04 -3.75 -4.26
C ALA A 92 -1.71 -3.98 -4.98
N GLY A 93 -1.27 -5.22 -5.02
CA GLY A 93 -0.06 -5.62 -5.73
C GLY A 93 0.13 -7.13 -5.70
N VAL A 94 0.78 -7.65 -6.72
CA VAL A 94 1.17 -9.07 -6.85
C VAL A 94 2.59 -9.16 -7.39
N ALA A 95 3.28 -10.25 -7.01
CA ALA A 95 4.57 -10.61 -7.56
C ALA A 95 4.51 -12.04 -8.07
N GLU A 96 5.11 -12.29 -9.22
CA GLU A 96 5.24 -13.60 -9.85
C GLU A 96 6.72 -13.84 -10.17
N PRO A 97 7.45 -14.50 -9.24
CA PRO A 97 8.89 -14.68 -9.38
C PRO A 97 9.24 -15.64 -10.53
N ALA A 98 10.11 -15.18 -11.43
CA ALA A 98 10.74 -15.99 -12.48
C ALA A 98 12.02 -15.30 -12.98
N PRO A 99 13.00 -16.03 -13.54
CA PRO A 99 14.09 -15.43 -14.30
C PRO A 99 13.53 -14.54 -15.43
N LEU A 100 14.18 -13.40 -15.71
CA LEU A 100 13.65 -12.42 -16.67
C LEU A 100 13.26 -13.03 -18.02
N HIS A 101 14.10 -13.92 -18.56
CA HIS A 101 13.88 -14.55 -19.86
C HIS A 101 12.79 -15.64 -19.89
N GLU A 102 12.30 -16.05 -18.71
CA GLU A 102 11.20 -17.01 -18.53
C GLU A 102 9.87 -16.34 -18.21
N ILE A 103 9.86 -15.03 -17.92
CA ILE A 103 8.63 -14.30 -17.65
C ILE A 103 7.76 -14.29 -18.91
N THR A 104 6.57 -14.88 -18.81
CA THR A 104 5.60 -14.82 -19.91
C THR A 104 5.00 -13.42 -20.03
N LEU A 105 4.58 -13.04 -21.23
CA LEU A 105 3.89 -11.74 -21.42
C LEU A 105 2.58 -11.66 -20.61
N GLU A 106 1.91 -12.78 -20.40
CA GLU A 106 0.72 -12.86 -19.54
C GLU A 106 1.05 -12.52 -18.08
N SER A 107 2.08 -13.17 -17.51
CA SER A 107 2.55 -12.88 -16.14
C SER A 107 3.01 -11.42 -16.01
N TRP A 108 3.79 -10.93 -16.96
CA TRP A 108 4.19 -9.52 -17.02
C TRP A 108 2.97 -8.58 -16.98
N ASN A 109 2.03 -8.78 -17.90
CA ASN A 109 0.82 -7.94 -18.01
C ASN A 109 -0.03 -7.99 -16.73
N ARG A 110 -0.16 -9.16 -16.11
CA ARG A 110 -0.89 -9.32 -14.85
C ARG A 110 -0.23 -8.55 -13.71
N VAL A 111 1.10 -8.65 -13.56
CA VAL A 111 1.83 -7.91 -12.53
C VAL A 111 1.70 -6.41 -12.74
N ILE A 112 1.86 -5.92 -13.98
CA ILE A 112 1.69 -4.50 -14.32
C ILE A 112 0.25 -4.05 -14.05
N ALA A 113 -0.76 -4.83 -14.46
CA ALA A 113 -2.16 -4.47 -14.27
C ALA A 113 -2.52 -4.32 -12.78
N VAL A 114 -2.15 -5.31 -11.95
CA VAL A 114 -2.52 -5.32 -10.53
C VAL A 114 -1.64 -4.38 -9.70
N THR A 115 -0.35 -4.20 -10.05
CA THR A 115 0.61 -3.50 -9.18
C THR A 115 0.82 -2.04 -9.58
N LEU A 116 0.69 -1.69 -10.87
CA LEU A 116 0.87 -0.32 -11.36
C LEU A 116 -0.42 0.28 -11.92
N THR A 117 -1.10 -0.41 -12.84
CA THR A 117 -2.33 0.14 -13.46
C THR A 117 -3.41 0.39 -12.41
N SER A 118 -3.53 -0.47 -11.39
CA SER A 118 -4.46 -0.29 -10.28
C SER A 118 -4.24 1.03 -9.52
N VAL A 119 -2.98 1.43 -9.31
CA VAL A 119 -2.62 2.71 -8.67
C VAL A 119 -3.06 3.90 -9.53
N PHE A 120 -2.82 3.81 -10.85
CA PHE A 120 -3.33 4.79 -11.80
C PHE A 120 -4.87 4.90 -11.74
N LEU A 121 -5.59 3.77 -11.76
CA LEU A 121 -7.05 3.75 -11.70
C LEU A 121 -7.58 4.35 -10.39
N GLY A 122 -6.97 3.99 -9.25
CA GLY A 122 -7.32 4.58 -7.96
C GLY A 122 -7.21 6.10 -7.98
N MET A 123 -6.09 6.64 -8.47
CA MET A 123 -5.89 8.09 -8.62
C MET A 123 -6.83 8.70 -9.65
N LYS A 124 -7.01 8.07 -10.81
CA LYS A 124 -7.91 8.55 -11.87
C LYS A 124 -9.32 8.82 -11.37
N TYR A 125 -9.86 7.94 -10.51
CA TYR A 125 -11.24 8.06 -10.04
C TYR A 125 -11.37 8.84 -8.73
N CYS A 126 -10.39 8.90 -7.86
CA CYS A 126 -10.47 9.69 -6.62
C CYS A 126 -10.13 11.17 -6.83
N LEU A 127 -9.17 11.51 -7.71
CA LEU A 127 -8.68 12.88 -7.86
C LEU A 127 -9.75 13.89 -8.28
N PRO A 128 -10.67 13.62 -9.22
CA PRO A 128 -11.74 14.56 -9.54
C PRO A 128 -12.61 14.92 -8.32
N ILE A 129 -12.89 13.94 -7.46
CA ILE A 129 -13.66 14.12 -6.22
C ILE A 129 -12.87 15.02 -5.24
N MET A 130 -11.60 14.71 -5.04
CA MET A 130 -10.73 15.48 -4.13
C MET A 130 -10.50 16.90 -4.64
N ARG A 131 -10.32 17.09 -5.95
CA ARG A 131 -10.22 18.44 -6.57
C ARG A 131 -11.49 19.26 -6.38
N GLY A 132 -12.66 18.67 -6.57
CA GLY A 132 -13.96 19.34 -6.34
C GLY A 132 -14.14 19.78 -4.87
N ARG A 133 -13.44 19.15 -3.95
CA ARG A 133 -13.45 19.47 -2.49
C ARG A 133 -12.32 20.41 -2.07
N GLY A 134 -11.29 20.61 -2.89
CA GLY A 134 -10.11 21.40 -2.55
C GLY A 134 -9.23 20.78 -1.45
N LYS A 135 -9.36 19.49 -1.16
CA LYS A 135 -8.50 18.75 -0.21
C LYS A 135 -8.59 17.23 -0.48
N GLY A 136 -7.46 16.55 -0.35
CA GLY A 136 -7.39 15.09 -0.42
C GLY A 136 -5.98 14.55 -0.15
N VAL A 137 -5.91 13.27 0.16
CA VAL A 137 -4.62 12.59 0.31
C VAL A 137 -4.65 11.24 -0.42
N VAL A 138 -3.59 10.95 -1.15
CA VAL A 138 -3.34 9.63 -1.72
C VAL A 138 -2.05 9.07 -1.15
N VAL A 139 -2.10 7.82 -0.68
CA VAL A 139 -0.91 7.07 -0.28
C VAL A 139 -0.82 5.80 -1.12
N ASN A 140 0.25 5.67 -1.88
CA ASN A 140 0.49 4.49 -2.72
C ASN A 140 1.46 3.54 -2.02
N THR A 141 1.21 2.24 -2.09
CA THR A 141 2.16 1.22 -1.62
C THR A 141 3.11 0.87 -2.76
N ALA A 142 4.31 1.47 -2.74
CA ALA A 142 5.44 1.08 -3.58
C ALA A 142 6.18 -0.13 -2.97
N SER A 143 7.49 -0.14 -3.02
CA SER A 143 8.39 -1.12 -2.39
C SER A 143 9.82 -0.62 -2.48
N ILE A 144 10.72 -1.12 -1.65
CA ILE A 144 12.17 -1.01 -1.88
C ILE A 144 12.57 -1.59 -3.25
N SER A 145 11.85 -2.61 -3.74
CA SER A 145 11.98 -3.19 -5.08
C SER A 145 11.73 -2.19 -6.21
N GLY A 146 11.14 -1.04 -5.92
CA GLY A 146 11.00 0.07 -6.87
C GLY A 146 12.18 1.04 -6.84
N THR A 147 13.08 0.92 -5.88
CA THR A 147 14.30 1.75 -5.74
C THR A 147 15.57 1.00 -6.12
N ALA A 148 15.51 -0.34 -6.09
CA ALA A 148 16.60 -1.25 -6.43
C ALA A 148 16.04 -2.50 -7.14
N GLY A 149 16.90 -3.40 -7.59
CA GLY A 149 16.51 -4.64 -8.26
C GLY A 149 16.57 -5.85 -7.33
N ASP A 150 15.60 -6.73 -7.45
CA ASP A 150 15.58 -8.04 -6.77
C ASP A 150 15.67 -9.17 -7.78
N TYR A 151 16.33 -10.26 -7.39
CA TYR A 151 16.42 -11.46 -8.21
C TYR A 151 15.03 -12.05 -8.48
N GLY A 152 14.75 -12.33 -9.75
CA GLY A 152 13.52 -13.00 -10.18
C GLY A 152 12.24 -12.16 -10.08
N LEU A 153 12.32 -10.85 -9.78
CA LEU A 153 11.16 -9.97 -9.60
C LEU A 153 11.08 -8.84 -10.64
N SER A 154 11.61 -9.05 -11.86
CA SER A 154 11.77 -7.98 -12.86
C SER A 154 10.48 -7.23 -13.18
N SER A 155 9.34 -7.93 -13.36
CA SER A 155 8.04 -7.31 -13.61
C SER A 155 7.54 -6.50 -12.41
N TYR A 156 7.73 -7.02 -11.20
CA TYR A 156 7.36 -6.36 -9.96
C TYR A 156 8.22 -5.12 -9.69
N ASN A 157 9.55 -5.23 -9.88
CA ASN A 157 10.48 -4.11 -9.75
C ASN A 157 10.11 -2.98 -10.72
N ALA A 158 9.85 -3.30 -11.98
CA ALA A 158 9.40 -2.32 -12.97
C ALA A 158 8.08 -1.65 -12.57
N ALA A 159 7.10 -2.44 -12.10
CA ALA A 159 5.82 -1.92 -11.65
C ALA A 159 5.99 -0.98 -10.44
N LYS A 160 6.78 -1.37 -9.42
CA LYS A 160 6.99 -0.57 -8.20
C LYS A 160 7.83 0.69 -8.46
N ALA A 161 8.79 0.64 -9.37
CA ALA A 161 9.48 1.84 -9.85
C ALA A 161 8.50 2.79 -10.57
N GLY A 162 7.61 2.23 -11.40
CA GLY A 162 6.52 2.97 -12.02
C GLY A 162 5.60 3.65 -11.00
N VAL A 163 5.22 2.97 -9.90
CA VAL A 163 4.42 3.56 -8.81
C VAL A 163 5.14 4.75 -8.17
N ILE A 164 6.45 4.64 -7.90
CA ILE A 164 7.22 5.73 -7.32
C ILE A 164 7.19 6.96 -8.24
N ASN A 165 7.46 6.79 -9.53
CA ASN A 165 7.50 7.92 -10.45
C ASN A 165 6.12 8.48 -10.78
N LEU A 166 5.10 7.62 -10.90
CA LEU A 166 3.71 8.04 -11.06
C LEU A 166 3.21 8.86 -9.84
N THR A 167 3.64 8.50 -8.63
CA THR A 167 3.39 9.27 -7.40
C THR A 167 3.92 10.70 -7.53
N ARG A 168 5.15 10.87 -8.03
CA ARG A 168 5.76 12.20 -8.23
C ARG A 168 5.00 13.05 -9.25
N SER A 169 4.70 12.48 -10.43
CA SER A 169 3.93 13.16 -11.46
C SER A 169 2.56 13.61 -10.94
N ALA A 170 1.81 12.70 -10.33
CA ALA A 170 0.48 13.01 -9.81
C ALA A 170 0.55 14.05 -8.67
N ALA A 171 1.59 14.02 -7.84
CA ALA A 171 1.78 14.98 -6.76
C ALA A 171 1.94 16.42 -7.28
N ILE A 172 2.82 16.66 -8.24
CA ILE A 172 3.05 18.01 -8.79
C ILE A 172 1.83 18.55 -9.54
N GLU A 173 1.08 17.69 -10.24
CA GLU A 173 -0.15 18.05 -10.95
C GLU A 173 -1.30 18.44 -10.03
N ASN A 174 -1.29 17.98 -8.78
CA ASN A 174 -2.42 18.11 -7.86
C ASN A 174 -2.13 18.98 -6.63
N ALA A 175 -0.89 19.42 -6.43
CA ALA A 175 -0.48 20.21 -5.26
C ALA A 175 -1.28 21.53 -5.15
N GLN A 176 -1.52 22.22 -6.27
CA GLN A 176 -2.31 23.46 -6.31
C GLN A 176 -3.78 23.27 -5.89
N HIS A 177 -4.28 22.02 -5.87
CA HIS A 177 -5.63 21.69 -5.40
C HIS A 177 -5.63 21.23 -3.92
N ASN A 178 -4.53 21.45 -3.19
CA ASN A 178 -4.37 21.01 -1.81
C ASN A 178 -4.53 19.48 -1.66
N ILE A 179 -4.03 18.73 -2.64
CA ILE A 179 -4.01 17.27 -2.64
C ILE A 179 -2.57 16.80 -2.51
N ARG A 180 -2.29 16.02 -1.47
CA ARG A 180 -0.97 15.41 -1.25
C ARG A 180 -0.96 13.97 -1.74
N ILE A 181 0.09 13.59 -2.46
CA ILE A 181 0.23 12.24 -3.00
C ILE A 181 1.64 11.75 -2.68
N ASN A 182 1.74 10.69 -1.89
CA ASN A 182 3.02 10.11 -1.48
C ASN A 182 2.99 8.59 -1.65
N CYS A 183 4.14 7.94 -1.57
CA CYS A 183 4.19 6.50 -1.48
C CYS A 183 5.05 6.04 -0.30
N VAL A 184 4.70 4.88 0.27
CA VAL A 184 5.53 4.12 1.19
C VAL A 184 6.26 3.03 0.42
N CYS A 185 7.53 2.80 0.76
CA CYS A 185 8.39 1.76 0.18
C CYS A 185 8.75 0.76 1.30
N PRO A 186 7.91 -0.25 1.56
CA PRO A 186 8.21 -1.26 2.57
C PRO A 186 9.40 -2.14 2.17
N GLY A 187 10.15 -2.61 3.17
CA GLY A 187 11.03 -3.76 3.05
C GLY A 187 10.25 -5.08 3.06
N PHE A 188 10.88 -6.16 3.56
CA PHE A 188 10.16 -7.43 3.73
C PHE A 188 9.26 -7.37 4.97
N ILE A 189 7.94 -7.50 4.74
CA ILE A 189 6.90 -7.42 5.76
C ILE A 189 6.24 -8.79 5.90
N ASP A 190 6.11 -9.29 7.14
CA ASP A 190 5.42 -10.54 7.43
C ASP A 190 3.92 -10.37 7.16
N THR A 191 3.49 -10.91 6.04
CA THR A 191 2.10 -10.84 5.58
C THR A 191 1.70 -12.16 4.93
N ARG A 192 0.40 -12.38 4.77
CA ARG A 192 -0.08 -13.53 4.02
C ARG A 192 0.53 -13.63 2.60
N ALA A 193 0.77 -12.49 1.94
CA ALA A 193 1.35 -12.48 0.60
C ALA A 193 2.78 -13.04 0.60
N THR A 194 3.61 -12.64 1.56
CA THR A 194 4.98 -13.15 1.70
C THR A 194 5.03 -14.60 2.16
N GLN A 195 4.08 -15.03 2.99
CA GLN A 195 3.92 -16.44 3.40
C GLN A 195 3.56 -17.33 2.20
N ILE A 196 2.59 -16.89 1.35
CA ILE A 196 2.22 -17.61 0.13
C ILE A 196 3.39 -17.65 -0.85
N LEU A 197 4.12 -16.56 -1.02
CA LEU A 197 5.29 -16.50 -1.90
C LEU A 197 6.41 -17.43 -1.42
N GLY A 198 6.59 -17.53 -0.09
CA GLY A 198 7.57 -18.41 0.53
C GLY A 198 7.21 -19.91 0.42
N ARG A 199 5.93 -20.25 0.27
CA ARG A 199 5.44 -21.63 0.29
C ARG A 199 6.05 -22.43 1.45
N ASP A 200 6.58 -23.64 1.17
CA ASP A 200 7.20 -24.51 2.17
C ASP A 200 8.50 -23.97 2.79
N ARG A 201 9.02 -22.86 2.25
CA ARG A 201 10.23 -22.19 2.72
C ARG A 201 9.96 -20.86 3.46
N ALA A 202 8.71 -20.61 3.85
CA ALA A 202 8.33 -19.32 4.47
C ALA A 202 9.17 -18.99 5.72
N ASP A 203 9.40 -19.95 6.61
CA ASP A 203 10.21 -19.76 7.83
C ASP A 203 11.71 -19.56 7.53
N GLU A 204 12.23 -20.23 6.52
CA GLU A 204 13.60 -20.05 6.06
C GLU A 204 13.78 -18.64 5.49
N LEU A 205 12.90 -18.23 4.58
CA LEU A 205 12.91 -16.89 3.98
C LEU A 205 12.77 -15.81 5.07
N ARG A 206 11.88 -16.01 6.05
CA ARG A 206 11.73 -15.08 7.17
C ARG A 206 13.04 -14.90 7.92
N ARG A 207 13.79 -15.98 8.19
CA ARG A 207 15.10 -15.91 8.86
C ARG A 207 16.15 -15.21 8.00
N VAL A 208 16.21 -15.52 6.70
CA VAL A 208 17.13 -14.89 5.75
C VAL A 208 16.86 -13.39 5.65
N TYR A 209 15.60 -13.00 5.48
CA TYR A 209 15.24 -11.58 5.42
C TYR A 209 15.45 -10.87 6.76
N ALA A 210 15.18 -11.52 7.90
CA ALA A 210 15.46 -10.93 9.21
C ALA A 210 16.97 -10.62 9.38
N ALA A 211 17.85 -11.54 8.94
CA ALA A 211 19.29 -11.32 8.96
C ALA A 211 19.76 -10.22 7.99
N ALA A 212 19.07 -10.02 6.88
CA ALA A 212 19.38 -8.97 5.91
C ALA A 212 18.99 -7.56 6.40
N HIS A 213 17.97 -7.45 7.26
CA HIS A 213 17.57 -6.16 7.82
C HIS A 213 18.51 -5.75 8.97
N PRO A 214 19.14 -4.56 8.95
CA PRO A 214 19.98 -4.07 10.06
C PRO A 214 19.29 -4.08 11.42
N ILE A 215 17.95 -3.88 11.45
CA ILE A 215 17.14 -3.96 12.68
C ILE A 215 17.00 -5.39 13.23
N GLY A 216 17.44 -6.42 12.49
CA GLY A 216 17.51 -7.82 12.92
C GLY A 216 16.19 -8.60 12.86
N ARG A 217 15.14 -8.06 12.22
CA ARG A 217 13.85 -8.70 12.07
C ARG A 217 13.14 -8.25 10.80
N VAL A 218 12.16 -9.02 10.35
CA VAL A 218 11.19 -8.59 9.33
C VAL A 218 10.24 -7.55 9.92
N GLY A 219 9.67 -6.71 9.05
CA GLY A 219 8.67 -5.73 9.45
C GLY A 219 7.29 -6.34 9.67
N GLU A 220 6.43 -5.64 10.40
CA GLU A 220 5.04 -5.98 10.64
C GLU A 220 4.10 -5.05 9.85
N ALA A 221 2.92 -5.55 9.50
CA ALA A 221 1.92 -4.79 8.76
C ALA A 221 1.52 -3.47 9.45
N ASP A 222 1.46 -3.47 10.78
CA ASP A 222 1.13 -2.31 11.60
C ASP A 222 2.20 -1.20 11.55
N GLU A 223 3.46 -1.55 11.32
CA GLU A 223 4.54 -0.56 11.19
C GLU A 223 4.40 0.23 9.89
N ILE A 224 4.01 -0.46 8.80
CA ILE A 224 3.71 0.20 7.53
C ILE A 224 2.41 1.01 7.63
N ALA A 225 1.38 0.47 8.30
CA ALA A 225 0.14 1.19 8.55
C ALA A 225 0.40 2.51 9.32
N SER A 226 1.33 2.52 10.29
CA SER A 226 1.74 3.74 11.00
C SER A 226 2.29 4.81 10.06
N THR A 227 3.16 4.42 9.13
CA THR A 227 3.74 5.32 8.12
C THR A 227 2.66 5.84 7.17
N VAL A 228 1.73 4.99 6.74
CA VAL A 228 0.60 5.38 5.88
C VAL A 228 -0.28 6.41 6.59
N LEU A 229 -0.64 6.19 7.85
CA LEU A 229 -1.46 7.13 8.61
C LEU A 229 -0.74 8.47 8.83
N PHE A 230 0.56 8.45 9.11
CA PHE A 230 1.35 9.69 9.18
C PHE A 230 1.28 10.46 7.86
N LEU A 231 1.55 9.82 6.73
CA LEU A 231 1.48 10.45 5.42
C LEU A 231 0.07 10.94 5.06
N ALA A 232 -0.97 10.27 5.56
CA ALA A 232 -2.36 10.67 5.34
C ALA A 232 -2.80 11.83 6.24
N SER A 233 -2.16 12.04 7.39
CA SER A 233 -2.52 13.05 8.39
C SER A 233 -2.02 14.46 8.04
N ASP A 234 -2.55 15.47 8.73
CA ASP A 234 -2.10 16.86 8.59
C ASP A 234 -0.67 17.07 9.15
N GLU A 235 -0.11 16.12 9.93
CA GLU A 235 1.29 16.13 10.36
C GLU A 235 2.27 16.07 9.17
N ALA A 236 1.83 15.50 8.03
CA ALA A 236 2.58 15.44 6.78
C ALA A 236 2.18 16.56 5.79
N SER A 237 1.66 17.70 6.27
CA SER A 237 1.09 18.77 5.44
C SER A 237 2.06 19.37 4.41
N PHE A 238 3.36 19.29 4.63
CA PHE A 238 4.38 19.76 3.70
C PHE A 238 5.10 18.64 2.94
N ILE A 239 4.55 17.41 2.98
CA ILE A 239 5.12 16.23 2.30
C ILE A 239 4.19 15.84 1.15
N THR A 240 4.68 16.00 -0.10
CA THR A 240 4.02 15.52 -1.32
C THR A 240 5.08 15.11 -2.35
N GLY A 241 4.81 14.08 -3.15
CA GLY A 241 5.75 13.49 -4.12
C GLY A 241 6.86 12.64 -3.48
N ALA A 242 6.81 12.39 -2.17
CA ALA A 242 7.84 11.64 -1.47
C ALA A 242 7.65 10.12 -1.59
N ALA A 243 8.79 9.40 -1.66
CA ALA A 243 8.87 7.96 -1.49
C ALA A 243 9.51 7.66 -0.12
N ILE A 244 8.70 7.28 0.85
CA ILE A 244 9.15 7.04 2.23
C ILE A 244 9.52 5.58 2.40
N VAL A 245 10.80 5.32 2.61
CA VAL A 245 11.33 3.98 2.87
C VAL A 245 11.02 3.59 4.32
N ALA A 246 10.45 2.38 4.50
CA ALA A 246 10.13 1.77 5.78
C ALA A 246 10.56 0.29 5.74
N ASP A 247 11.87 0.04 5.90
CA ASP A 247 12.52 -1.23 5.57
C ASP A 247 13.52 -1.73 6.63
N GLY A 248 13.49 -1.18 7.83
CA GLY A 248 14.41 -1.58 8.90
C GLY A 248 15.89 -1.36 8.57
N GLY A 249 16.19 -0.41 7.65
CA GLY A 249 17.53 -0.05 7.24
C GLY A 249 18.11 -0.91 6.10
N LEU A 250 17.32 -1.81 5.51
CA LEU A 250 17.80 -2.73 4.47
C LEU A 250 18.45 -1.99 3.29
N THR A 251 17.82 -0.95 2.77
CA THR A 251 18.35 -0.18 1.63
C THR A 251 19.33 0.93 2.04
N ALA A 252 19.44 1.25 3.32
CA ALA A 252 20.43 2.19 3.83
C ALA A 252 21.82 1.54 4.01
N HIS A 253 21.88 0.20 4.01
CA HIS A 253 23.10 -0.57 4.21
C HIS A 253 23.85 -0.79 2.89
N THR A 254 25.16 -0.55 2.91
CA THR A 254 26.01 -0.70 1.72
C THR A 254 26.35 -2.15 1.38
N GLY A 255 25.99 -3.11 2.25
CA GLY A 255 26.38 -4.53 2.13
C GLY A 255 27.77 -4.85 2.69
N LEU A 256 28.52 -3.87 3.20
CA LEU A 256 29.84 -4.13 3.78
C LEU A 256 29.71 -4.87 5.13
N PRO A 257 30.68 -5.78 5.44
CA PRO A 257 30.71 -6.49 6.72
C PRO A 257 30.79 -5.52 7.90
N HIS A 258 30.24 -5.93 9.02
CA HIS A 258 30.35 -5.19 10.28
C HIS A 258 31.79 -5.27 10.83
N PHE A 259 32.54 -4.16 10.83
CA PHE A 259 33.97 -4.15 11.27
C PHE A 259 34.21 -4.60 12.72
N GLY A 260 33.21 -4.63 13.56
CA GLY A 260 33.30 -5.02 14.97
C GLY A 260 32.67 -6.36 15.31
N LYS A 261 32.18 -7.13 14.34
CA LYS A 261 31.62 -8.47 14.56
C LYS A 261 32.29 -9.49 13.64
N PRO A 262 32.58 -10.71 14.12
CA PRO A 262 33.03 -11.79 13.24
C PRO A 262 32.00 -12.02 12.16
N THR A 263 32.40 -12.18 10.91
CA THR A 263 31.54 -12.67 9.83
C THR A 263 31.08 -14.08 10.18
N PRO A 264 29.78 -14.41 10.09
CA PRO A 264 29.26 -15.74 10.40
C PRO A 264 29.84 -16.81 9.47
#